data_49de26791f816b44d77e8bd478eb5e3c
#
_entry.id   49de26791f816b44d77e8bd478eb5e3c
#
_cell.length_a   1.000
_cell.length_b   1.000
_cell.length_c   1.000
_cell.angle_alpha   90.00
_cell.angle_beta   90.00
_cell.angle_gamma   90.00
#
_symmetry.space_group_name_H-M   'P 1'
#
loop_
_entity.id
_entity.type
_entity.pdbx_description
1 polymer ?
#
loop_
_entity_poly.entity_id
_entity_poly.type
_entity_poly.pdbx_seq_one_letter_code
_entity_poly.pdbx_strand_id
1 'polypeptide(L)'
;MYKVVIADDEVLIRMYIREILENNGFEIVGEAEDGLDAITVCKQKHPDFVIMDVNMPVMTGLEAARVIHEDKLAGFVMILTAYRDKEIADQAVDMDVMGYIVKPVDEDTLMPAVKIALNNYRHQEEMKREFSRTREALDDRKYLDRAKGMIMDQKQLSEQDAYAYLRHLSMDKGISMTELAK
;
A
#
# COMPACT_ATOMS: atom_id res chain seq x y z
N MET A 1 -15.75 0.64 5.33
CA MET A 1 -16.19 1.33 4.11
C MET A 1 -14.93 1.88 3.48
N TYR A 2 -14.70 1.67 2.19
CA TYR A 2 -13.49 2.17 1.53
C TYR A 2 -13.64 3.65 1.20
N LYS A 3 -12.59 4.41 1.49
CA LYS A 3 -12.50 5.84 1.20
C LYS A 3 -11.88 6.07 -0.17
N VAL A 4 -12.55 6.84 -1.00
CA VAL A 4 -12.16 7.06 -2.40
C VAL A 4 -12.01 8.55 -2.69
N VAL A 5 -10.98 8.89 -3.46
CA VAL A 5 -10.85 10.19 -4.11
C VAL A 5 -11.07 10.01 -5.61
N ILE A 6 -11.78 10.94 -6.24
CA ILE A 6 -12.03 10.97 -7.68
C ILE A 6 -11.37 12.21 -8.24
N ALA A 7 -10.53 12.04 -9.26
CA ALA A 7 -9.84 13.12 -9.95
C ALA A 7 -10.11 13.06 -11.47
N ASP A 8 -10.78 14.07 -11.99
CA ASP A 8 -11.10 14.23 -13.42
C ASP A 8 -11.44 15.72 -13.63
N ASP A 9 -11.03 16.35 -14.70
CA ASP A 9 -11.33 17.75 -14.98
C ASP A 9 -12.80 17.97 -15.37
N GLU A 10 -13.48 16.91 -15.83
CA GLU A 10 -14.89 16.95 -16.21
C GLU A 10 -15.82 16.70 -15.00
N VAL A 11 -16.50 17.74 -14.55
CA VAL A 11 -17.45 17.68 -13.40
C VAL A 11 -18.49 16.58 -13.55
N LEU A 12 -19.03 16.40 -14.79
CA LEU A 12 -20.08 15.42 -15.04
C LEU A 12 -19.55 13.98 -14.89
N ILE A 13 -18.31 13.72 -15.26
CA ILE A 13 -17.67 12.41 -15.07
C ILE A 13 -17.47 12.14 -13.57
N ARG A 14 -16.97 13.13 -12.80
CA ARG A 14 -16.84 12.98 -11.34
C ARG A 14 -18.17 12.68 -10.67
N MET A 15 -19.23 13.42 -11.02
CA MET A 15 -20.57 13.18 -10.48
C MET A 15 -21.08 11.77 -10.79
N TYR A 16 -20.89 11.31 -12.00
CA TYR A 16 -21.34 9.99 -12.44
C TYR A 16 -20.58 8.85 -11.74
N ILE A 17 -19.25 8.96 -11.65
CA ILE A 17 -18.42 7.98 -10.92
C ILE A 17 -18.79 7.98 -9.43
N ARG A 18 -19.01 9.16 -8.83
CA ARG A 18 -19.47 9.29 -7.46
C ARG A 18 -20.77 8.51 -7.23
N GLU A 19 -21.77 8.73 -8.07
CA GLU A 19 -23.07 8.05 -7.96
C GLU A 19 -22.91 6.53 -7.99
N ILE A 20 -22.13 5.99 -8.94
CA ILE A 20 -21.87 4.56 -9.03
C ILE A 20 -21.21 4.04 -7.74
N LEU A 21 -20.16 4.70 -7.28
CA LEU A 21 -19.40 4.24 -6.12
C LEU A 21 -20.20 4.32 -4.82
N GLU A 22 -20.91 5.41 -4.58
CA GLU A 22 -21.76 5.58 -3.39
C GLU A 22 -22.89 4.54 -3.36
N ASN A 23 -23.54 4.25 -4.50
CA ASN A 23 -24.55 3.21 -4.62
C ASN A 23 -23.99 1.81 -4.34
N ASN A 24 -22.70 1.60 -4.52
CA ASN A 24 -21.99 0.34 -4.25
C ASN A 24 -21.26 0.32 -2.89
N GLY A 25 -21.54 1.27 -2.00
CA GLY A 25 -21.08 1.27 -0.62
C GLY A 25 -19.67 1.80 -0.40
N PHE A 26 -19.15 2.64 -1.30
CA PHE A 26 -17.89 3.38 -1.14
C PHE A 26 -18.16 4.77 -0.55
N GLU A 27 -17.19 5.33 0.14
CA GLU A 27 -17.23 6.68 0.71
C GLU A 27 -16.35 7.62 -0.12
N ILE A 28 -16.94 8.61 -0.78
CA ILE A 28 -16.19 9.63 -1.51
C ILE A 28 -15.73 10.69 -0.53
N VAL A 29 -14.42 10.69 -0.20
CA VAL A 29 -13.83 11.60 0.78
C VAL A 29 -13.23 12.86 0.17
N GLY A 30 -13.13 12.92 -1.15
CA GLY A 30 -12.67 14.11 -1.87
C GLY A 30 -12.80 13.98 -3.38
N GLU A 31 -12.77 15.11 -4.05
CA GLU A 31 -12.69 15.26 -5.49
C GLU A 31 -11.58 16.23 -5.84
N ALA A 32 -11.03 16.08 -7.05
CA ALA A 32 -9.99 16.93 -7.60
C ALA A 32 -10.27 17.21 -9.10
N GLU A 33 -9.85 18.36 -9.59
CA GLU A 33 -10.00 18.75 -11.00
C GLU A 33 -8.69 18.73 -11.78
N ASP A 34 -7.57 18.53 -11.10
CA ASP A 34 -6.24 18.37 -11.68
C ASP A 34 -5.34 17.48 -10.81
N GLY A 35 -4.17 17.13 -11.33
CA GLY A 35 -3.24 16.25 -10.62
C GLY A 35 -2.66 16.85 -9.35
N LEU A 36 -2.44 18.18 -9.29
CA LEU A 36 -1.88 18.85 -8.12
C LEU A 36 -2.90 18.90 -6.98
N ASP A 37 -4.17 19.17 -7.33
CA ASP A 37 -5.27 19.14 -6.38
C ASP A 37 -5.49 17.70 -5.87
N ALA A 38 -5.42 16.69 -6.74
CA ALA A 38 -5.51 15.29 -6.36
C ALA A 38 -4.45 14.90 -5.31
N ILE A 39 -3.19 15.30 -5.48
CA ILE A 39 -2.12 15.08 -4.49
C ILE A 39 -2.48 15.75 -3.16
N THR A 40 -2.96 17.00 -3.22
CA THR A 40 -3.32 17.77 -2.03
C THR A 40 -4.45 17.11 -1.25
N VAL A 41 -5.49 16.68 -1.95
CA VAL A 41 -6.64 15.97 -1.35
C VAL A 41 -6.21 14.63 -0.77
N CYS A 42 -5.39 13.84 -1.48
CA CYS A 42 -4.88 12.57 -0.99
C CYS A 42 -4.03 12.74 0.27
N LYS A 43 -3.18 13.75 0.33
CA LYS A 43 -2.36 14.08 1.51
C LYS A 43 -3.20 14.41 2.75
N GLN A 44 -4.35 15.03 2.56
CA GLN A 44 -5.26 15.38 3.66
C GLN A 44 -6.17 14.23 4.10
N LYS A 45 -6.62 13.42 3.13
CA LYS A 45 -7.69 12.43 3.34
C LYS A 45 -7.18 10.99 3.51
N HIS A 46 -5.97 10.68 3.01
CA HIS A 46 -5.40 9.33 3.00
C HIS A 46 -6.41 8.28 2.54
N PRO A 47 -6.91 8.36 1.28
CA PRO A 47 -7.91 7.45 0.77
C PRO A 47 -7.36 6.03 0.62
N ASP A 48 -8.26 5.03 0.62
CA ASP A 48 -7.89 3.65 0.31
C ASP A 48 -7.49 3.51 -1.16
N PHE A 49 -8.14 4.25 -2.07
CA PHE A 49 -7.71 4.36 -3.45
C PHE A 49 -8.19 5.64 -4.12
N VAL A 50 -7.59 5.92 -5.28
CA VAL A 50 -7.91 7.05 -6.14
C VAL A 50 -8.34 6.55 -7.50
N ILE A 51 -9.40 7.11 -8.07
CA ILE A 51 -9.74 6.99 -9.48
C ILE A 51 -9.34 8.31 -10.15
N MET A 52 -8.46 8.25 -11.15
CA MET A 52 -7.82 9.44 -11.71
C MET A 52 -7.78 9.41 -13.21
N ASP A 53 -8.28 10.47 -13.86
CA ASP A 53 -8.08 10.65 -15.29
C ASP A 53 -6.61 10.93 -15.64
N VAL A 54 -6.18 10.43 -16.79
CA VAL A 54 -4.82 10.70 -17.31
C VAL A 54 -4.67 12.14 -17.73
N ASN A 55 -5.66 12.65 -18.48
CA ASN A 55 -5.57 13.93 -19.16
C ASN A 55 -6.23 15.04 -18.33
N MET A 56 -5.52 15.58 -17.39
CA MET A 56 -5.97 16.71 -16.58
C MET A 56 -5.08 17.94 -16.82
N PRO A 57 -5.60 19.16 -16.62
CA PRO A 57 -4.81 20.38 -16.70
C PRO A 57 -3.77 20.45 -15.56
N VAL A 58 -2.84 21.39 -15.66
CA VAL A 58 -1.79 21.67 -14.65
C VAL A 58 -0.79 20.52 -14.47
N MET A 59 -1.28 19.34 -14.10
CA MET A 59 -0.51 18.12 -13.89
C MET A 59 -1.31 16.92 -14.36
N THR A 60 -0.71 16.06 -15.15
CA THR A 60 -1.34 14.83 -15.64
C THR A 60 -1.60 13.84 -14.52
N GLY A 61 -2.60 12.97 -14.70
CA GLY A 61 -2.90 11.92 -13.71
C GLY A 61 -1.76 10.94 -13.50
N LEU A 62 -0.95 10.67 -14.54
CA LEU A 62 0.22 9.80 -14.38
C LEU A 62 1.32 10.42 -13.53
N GLU A 63 1.60 11.72 -13.70
CA GLU A 63 2.54 12.44 -12.85
C GLU A 63 2.05 12.48 -11.40
N ALA A 64 0.76 12.76 -11.20
CA ALA A 64 0.15 12.76 -9.88
C ALA A 64 0.16 11.37 -9.23
N ALA A 65 -0.16 10.30 -9.99
CA ALA A 65 -0.13 8.93 -9.52
C ALA A 65 1.25 8.52 -9.01
N ARG A 66 2.32 8.93 -9.71
CA ARG A 66 3.70 8.69 -9.27
C ARG A 66 3.97 9.31 -7.90
N VAL A 67 3.62 10.58 -7.70
CA VAL A 67 3.83 11.28 -6.42
C VAL A 67 2.99 10.62 -5.31
N ILE A 68 1.72 10.30 -5.59
CA ILE A 68 0.83 9.64 -4.63
C ILE A 68 1.40 8.29 -4.20
N HIS A 69 1.99 7.54 -5.13
CA HIS A 69 2.61 6.25 -4.85
C HIS A 69 3.91 6.39 -4.03
N GLU A 70 4.86 7.24 -4.48
CA GLU A 70 6.15 7.47 -3.83
C GLU A 70 5.99 7.96 -2.39
N ASP A 71 5.06 8.91 -2.16
CA ASP A 71 4.78 9.48 -0.85
C ASP A 71 3.76 8.66 -0.02
N LYS A 72 3.23 7.56 -0.58
CA LYS A 72 2.24 6.67 0.07
C LYS A 72 0.98 7.43 0.55
N LEU A 73 0.47 8.32 -0.27
CA LEU A 73 -0.67 9.18 0.07
C LEU A 73 -2.03 8.48 -0.09
N ALA A 74 -2.08 7.37 -0.83
CA ALA A 74 -3.23 6.49 -0.99
C ALA A 74 -2.79 5.03 -0.98
N GLY A 75 -3.75 4.10 -0.80
CA GLY A 75 -3.46 2.66 -0.92
C GLY A 75 -3.04 2.27 -2.33
N PHE A 76 -3.80 2.70 -3.34
CA PHE A 76 -3.45 2.52 -4.76
C PHE A 76 -4.15 3.55 -5.66
N VAL A 77 -3.74 3.60 -6.92
CA VAL A 77 -4.33 4.46 -7.95
C VAL A 77 -4.90 3.59 -9.08
N MET A 78 -6.10 3.95 -9.55
CA MET A 78 -6.70 3.43 -10.78
C MET A 78 -6.79 4.56 -11.80
N ILE A 79 -6.39 4.30 -13.01
CA ILE A 79 -6.33 5.29 -14.07
C ILE A 79 -7.56 5.19 -14.98
N LEU A 80 -8.17 6.34 -15.30
CA LEU A 80 -9.14 6.47 -16.38
C LEU A 80 -8.40 6.90 -17.66
N THR A 81 -8.64 6.21 -18.76
CA THR A 81 -7.95 6.51 -20.03
C THR A 81 -8.88 6.44 -21.21
N ALA A 82 -8.65 7.28 -22.22
CA ALA A 82 -9.30 7.12 -23.52
C ALA A 82 -8.59 6.01 -24.31
N TYR A 83 -9.34 5.19 -25.02
CA TYR A 83 -8.92 3.95 -25.72
C TYR A 83 -7.68 4.04 -26.65
N ARG A 84 -7.12 5.20 -26.90
CA ARG A 84 -6.09 5.43 -27.93
C ARG A 84 -4.65 5.47 -27.44
N ASP A 85 -4.41 5.36 -26.13
CA ASP A 85 -3.08 5.56 -25.57
C ASP A 85 -2.43 4.24 -25.13
N LYS A 86 -1.98 3.42 -26.12
CA LYS A 86 -1.17 2.23 -25.83
C LYS A 86 0.11 2.57 -25.04
N GLU A 87 0.68 3.74 -25.26
CA GLU A 87 1.86 4.22 -24.54
C GLU A 87 1.58 4.45 -23.04
N ILE A 88 0.34 4.78 -22.68
CA ILE A 88 -0.08 4.98 -21.29
C ILE A 88 -0.18 3.63 -20.55
N ALA A 89 -0.63 2.57 -21.22
CA ALA A 89 -0.68 1.24 -20.62
C ALA A 89 0.71 0.72 -20.25
N ASP A 90 1.72 0.96 -21.10
CA ASP A 90 3.11 0.56 -20.85
C ASP A 90 3.74 1.40 -19.70
N GLN A 91 3.43 2.69 -19.62
CA GLN A 91 3.89 3.56 -18.52
C GLN A 91 3.19 3.26 -17.18
N ALA A 92 1.92 2.86 -17.20
CA ALA A 92 1.15 2.50 -16.01
C ALA A 92 1.69 1.21 -15.32
N VAL A 93 2.28 0.30 -16.09
CA VAL A 93 2.91 -0.93 -15.56
C VAL A 93 4.13 -0.60 -14.68
N ASP A 94 4.89 0.43 -15.02
CA ASP A 94 6.07 0.85 -14.25
C ASP A 94 5.74 1.63 -12.97
N MET A 95 4.46 2.01 -12.77
CA MET A 95 4.03 2.91 -11.68
C MET A 95 3.19 2.25 -10.58
N ASP A 96 3.15 0.91 -10.48
CA ASP A 96 2.30 0.18 -9.50
C ASP A 96 0.81 0.61 -9.56
N VAL A 97 0.32 1.04 -10.73
CA VAL A 97 -1.09 1.34 -10.96
C VAL A 97 -1.85 0.02 -10.92
N MET A 98 -2.79 -0.11 -9.98
CA MET A 98 -3.52 -1.37 -9.74
C MET A 98 -4.57 -1.71 -10.80
N GLY A 99 -4.83 -0.80 -11.73
CA GLY A 99 -5.76 -1.02 -12.83
C GLY A 99 -6.00 0.23 -13.65
N TYR A 100 -6.54 0.01 -14.83
CA TYR A 100 -7.01 1.08 -15.71
C TYR A 100 -8.45 0.81 -16.15
N ILE A 101 -9.19 1.86 -16.41
CA ILE A 101 -10.56 1.83 -16.90
C ILE A 101 -10.61 2.66 -18.17
N VAL A 102 -11.19 2.09 -19.22
CA VAL A 102 -11.31 2.77 -20.51
C VAL A 102 -12.61 3.59 -20.53
N LYS A 103 -12.52 4.87 -20.87
CA LYS A 103 -13.68 5.73 -21.11
C LYS A 103 -14.41 5.31 -22.40
N PRO A 104 -15.75 5.29 -22.47
CA PRO A 104 -16.68 5.81 -21.47
C PRO A 104 -16.82 4.90 -20.25
N VAL A 105 -16.91 5.50 -19.05
CA VAL A 105 -17.10 4.77 -17.80
C VAL A 105 -18.57 4.44 -17.64
N ASP A 106 -18.87 3.21 -17.26
CA ASP A 106 -20.19 2.77 -16.82
C ASP A 106 -20.07 1.85 -15.59
N GLU A 107 -21.18 1.54 -14.94
CA GLU A 107 -21.18 0.70 -13.73
C GLU A 107 -20.68 -0.72 -14.03
N ASP A 108 -21.02 -1.27 -15.18
CA ASP A 108 -20.68 -2.64 -15.59
C ASP A 108 -19.18 -2.81 -15.84
N THR A 109 -18.47 -1.75 -16.21
CA THR A 109 -17.01 -1.74 -16.40
C THR A 109 -16.26 -1.27 -15.15
N LEU A 110 -16.76 -0.23 -14.48
CA LEU A 110 -16.11 0.36 -13.30
C LEU A 110 -16.09 -0.62 -12.12
N MET A 111 -17.23 -1.20 -11.76
CA MET A 111 -17.32 -2.00 -10.54
C MET A 111 -16.53 -3.30 -10.58
N PRO A 112 -16.51 -4.09 -11.67
CA PRO A 112 -15.62 -5.23 -11.77
C PRO A 112 -14.14 -4.84 -11.68
N ALA A 113 -13.72 -3.76 -12.35
CA ALA A 113 -12.34 -3.29 -12.30
C ALA A 113 -11.94 -2.88 -10.86
N VAL A 114 -12.77 -2.12 -10.16
CA VAL A 114 -12.54 -1.74 -8.75
C VAL A 114 -12.44 -2.98 -7.85
N LYS A 115 -13.32 -3.96 -8.00
CA LYS A 115 -13.29 -5.19 -7.20
C LYS A 115 -12.01 -6.00 -7.43
N ILE A 116 -11.56 -6.11 -8.68
CA ILE A 116 -10.30 -6.80 -9.03
C ILE A 116 -9.12 -6.05 -8.43
N ALA A 117 -9.03 -4.72 -8.59
CA ALA A 117 -7.95 -3.91 -8.05
C ALA A 117 -7.88 -4.02 -6.51
N LEU A 118 -9.01 -3.93 -5.82
CA LEU A 118 -9.10 -4.11 -4.37
C LEU A 118 -8.63 -5.50 -3.91
N ASN A 119 -8.99 -6.54 -4.64
CA ASN A 119 -8.55 -7.89 -4.32
C ASN A 119 -7.03 -8.05 -4.49
N ASN A 120 -6.49 -7.54 -5.60
CA ASN A 120 -5.06 -7.57 -5.87
C ASN A 120 -4.27 -6.78 -4.81
N TYR A 121 -4.73 -5.58 -4.45
CA TYR A 121 -4.14 -4.77 -3.41
C TYR A 121 -4.11 -5.49 -2.05
N ARG A 122 -5.21 -6.14 -1.65
CA ARG A 122 -5.26 -6.92 -0.41
C ARG A 122 -4.22 -8.04 -0.41
N HIS A 123 -4.16 -8.83 -1.47
CA HIS A 123 -3.18 -9.91 -1.58
C HIS A 123 -1.74 -9.39 -1.52
N GLN A 124 -1.46 -8.27 -2.19
CA GLN A 124 -0.14 -7.65 -2.14
C GLN A 124 0.23 -7.19 -0.72
N GLU A 125 -0.71 -6.57 0.00
CA GLU A 125 -0.50 -6.13 1.38
C GLU A 125 -0.34 -7.32 2.36
N GLU A 126 -1.10 -8.40 2.17
CA GLU A 126 -0.93 -9.63 2.94
C GLU A 126 0.46 -10.24 2.72
N MET A 127 0.90 -10.37 1.48
CA MET A 127 2.24 -10.87 1.15
C MET A 127 3.35 -9.98 1.73
N LYS A 128 3.22 -8.65 1.65
CA LYS A 128 4.18 -7.71 2.26
C LYS A 128 4.27 -7.93 3.78
N ARG A 129 3.13 -8.11 4.46
CA ARG A 129 3.07 -8.36 5.90
C ARG A 129 3.70 -9.70 6.29
N GLU A 130 3.43 -10.77 5.54
CA GLU A 130 4.03 -12.08 5.77
C GLU A 130 5.54 -12.05 5.55
N PHE A 131 5.99 -11.38 4.48
CA PHE A 131 7.42 -11.21 4.22
C PHE A 131 8.13 -10.44 5.35
N SER A 132 7.53 -9.35 5.83
CA SER A 132 8.09 -8.58 6.95
C SER A 132 8.20 -9.43 8.22
N ARG A 133 7.14 -10.19 8.57
CA ARG A 133 7.14 -11.10 9.73
C ARG A 133 8.22 -12.19 9.61
N THR A 134 8.35 -12.78 8.42
CA THR A 134 9.35 -13.83 8.17
C THR A 134 10.76 -13.27 8.29
N ARG A 135 11.00 -12.08 7.75
CA ARG A 135 12.28 -11.38 7.85
C ARG A 135 12.63 -11.03 9.30
N GLU A 136 11.68 -10.47 10.06
CA GLU A 136 11.87 -10.19 11.49
C GLU A 136 12.20 -11.46 12.27
N ALA A 137 11.50 -12.56 12.04
CA ALA A 137 11.76 -13.83 12.72
C ALA A 137 13.16 -14.40 12.39
N LEU A 138 13.63 -14.24 11.14
CA LEU A 138 14.98 -14.63 10.74
C LEU A 138 16.05 -13.75 11.41
N ASP A 139 15.85 -12.46 11.48
CA ASP A 139 16.79 -11.54 12.13
C ASP A 139 16.81 -11.77 13.64
N ASP A 140 15.67 -11.99 14.26
CA ASP A 140 15.56 -12.36 15.67
C ASP A 140 16.32 -13.65 16.00
N ARG A 141 16.22 -14.65 15.11
CA ARG A 141 16.99 -15.90 15.26
C ARG A 141 18.49 -15.65 15.21
N LYS A 142 18.97 -14.82 14.27
CA LYS A 142 20.39 -14.46 14.17
C LYS A 142 20.89 -13.78 15.45
N TYR A 143 20.11 -12.85 16.01
CA TYR A 143 20.49 -12.19 17.28
C TYR A 143 20.58 -13.20 18.43
N LEU A 144 19.60 -14.10 18.57
CA LEU A 144 19.62 -15.15 19.57
C LEU A 144 20.82 -16.10 19.43
N ASP A 145 21.13 -16.54 18.22
CA ASP A 145 22.26 -17.44 17.96
C ASP A 145 23.60 -16.73 18.25
N ARG A 146 23.73 -15.45 17.92
CA ARG A 146 24.90 -14.66 18.26
C ARG A 146 25.05 -14.46 19.77
N ALA A 147 23.98 -14.13 20.47
CA ALA A 147 23.98 -13.97 21.92
C ALA A 147 24.32 -15.28 22.64
N LYS A 148 23.77 -16.42 22.19
CA LYS A 148 24.14 -17.75 22.67
C LYS A 148 25.65 -18.01 22.52
N GLY A 149 26.19 -17.78 21.31
CA GLY A 149 27.60 -17.94 21.04
C GLY A 149 28.49 -17.13 21.99
N MET A 150 28.15 -15.86 22.22
CA MET A 150 28.91 -15.00 23.14
C MET A 150 28.84 -15.52 24.57
N ILE A 151 27.69 -16.01 25.04
CA ILE A 151 27.54 -16.58 26.39
C ILE A 151 28.33 -17.89 26.50
N MET A 152 28.27 -18.75 25.51
CA MET A 152 29.07 -20.01 25.47
C MET A 152 30.56 -19.71 25.62
N ASP A 153 31.07 -18.75 24.86
CA ASP A 153 32.50 -18.39 24.88
C ASP A 153 32.92 -17.76 26.21
N GLN A 154 32.14 -16.82 26.73
CA GLN A 154 32.50 -16.10 27.97
C GLN A 154 32.35 -16.92 29.23
N LYS A 155 31.35 -17.79 29.29
CA LYS A 155 31.00 -18.55 30.47
C LYS A 155 31.39 -20.03 30.40
N GLN A 156 31.95 -20.47 29.26
CA GLN A 156 32.32 -21.88 29.00
C GLN A 156 31.12 -22.83 29.16
N LEU A 157 29.94 -22.40 28.76
CA LEU A 157 28.69 -23.14 28.88
C LEU A 157 28.38 -23.95 27.63
N SER A 158 27.61 -25.02 27.78
CA SER A 158 27.00 -25.72 26.63
C SER A 158 25.94 -24.86 25.98
N GLU A 159 25.56 -25.18 24.74
CA GLU A 159 24.49 -24.44 24.01
C GLU A 159 23.16 -24.46 24.83
N GLN A 160 22.83 -25.59 25.44
CA GLN A 160 21.62 -25.74 26.23
C GLN A 160 21.66 -24.82 27.50
N ASP A 161 22.81 -24.77 28.17
CA ASP A 161 22.98 -23.95 29.36
C ASP A 161 23.04 -22.47 29.01
N ALA A 162 23.64 -22.09 27.88
CA ALA A 162 23.65 -20.73 27.36
C ALA A 162 22.24 -20.24 27.03
N TYR A 163 21.43 -21.11 26.41
CA TYR A 163 20.02 -20.80 26.13
C TYR A 163 19.21 -20.64 27.44
N ALA A 164 19.39 -21.55 28.41
CA ALA A 164 18.74 -21.47 29.71
C ALA A 164 19.12 -20.18 30.43
N TYR A 165 20.40 -19.81 30.40
CA TYR A 165 20.93 -18.57 31.00
C TYR A 165 20.27 -17.33 30.36
N LEU A 166 20.20 -17.28 28.99
CA LEU A 166 19.57 -16.18 28.27
C LEU A 166 18.08 -16.05 28.63
N ARG A 167 17.39 -17.19 28.75
CA ARG A 167 15.96 -17.24 29.12
C ARG A 167 15.75 -16.72 30.56
N HIS A 168 16.59 -17.12 31.50
CA HIS A 168 16.51 -16.66 32.87
C HIS A 168 16.70 -15.15 32.97
N LEU A 169 17.72 -14.63 32.28
CA LEU A 169 18.02 -13.20 32.25
C LEU A 169 16.89 -12.37 31.61
N SER A 170 16.25 -12.91 30.59
CA SER A 170 15.06 -12.31 29.93
C SER A 170 13.89 -12.23 30.93
N MET A 171 13.63 -13.30 31.67
CA MET A 171 12.58 -13.33 32.69
C MET A 171 12.84 -12.35 33.83
N ASP A 172 14.08 -12.30 34.35
CA ASP A 172 14.49 -11.39 35.42
C ASP A 172 14.34 -9.92 35.03
N LYS A 173 14.61 -9.60 33.77
CA LYS A 173 14.48 -8.24 33.25
C LYS A 173 13.08 -7.90 32.72
N GLY A 174 12.18 -8.87 32.57
CA GLY A 174 10.83 -8.69 32.07
C GLY A 174 10.78 -8.28 30.57
N ILE A 175 11.80 -8.64 29.78
CA ILE A 175 11.90 -8.37 28.36
C ILE A 175 12.02 -9.67 27.55
N SER A 176 11.73 -9.64 26.25
CA SER A 176 11.88 -10.83 25.40
C SER A 176 13.36 -11.24 25.25
N MET A 177 13.61 -12.53 24.95
CA MET A 177 14.97 -13.01 24.70
C MET A 177 15.60 -12.33 23.48
N THR A 178 14.82 -12.01 22.47
CA THR A 178 15.24 -11.26 21.28
C THR A 178 15.63 -9.82 21.60
N GLU A 179 14.88 -9.15 22.44
CA GLU A 179 15.19 -7.79 22.88
C GLU A 179 16.45 -7.77 23.76
N LEU A 180 16.67 -8.81 24.56
CA LEU A 180 17.90 -8.98 25.34
C LEU A 180 19.13 -9.26 24.47
N ALA A 181 18.93 -9.89 23.30
CA ALA A 181 19.98 -10.29 22.37
C ALA A 181 20.37 -9.19 21.36
N LYS A 182 19.57 -8.16 21.21
CA LYS A 182 19.85 -6.95 20.40
C LYS A 182 20.74 -5.99 21.15
#